data_742cffefcf5d61a898a9afb619d6dbca
#
_entry.id   742cffefcf5d61a898a9afb619d6dbca
#
_cell.length_a   1.000
_cell.length_b   1.000
_cell.length_c   1.000
_cell.angle_alpha   90.00
_cell.angle_beta   90.00
_cell.angle_gamma   90.00
#
_symmetry.space_group_name_H-M   'P 1'
#
loop_
_entity.id
_entity.type
_entity.pdbx_description
1 polymer ?
#
loop_
_entity_poly.entity_id
_entity_poly.type
_entity_poly.pdbx_seq_one_letter_code
_entity_poly.pdbx_strand_id
1 'polypeptide(L)'
;SNRVKIDTSLMKYDDISLYNLAEHVLKNKNKKILVEFITKTGARDFYNIIKEIVDENKEDYKSTDIYELSGDDCSLVRKNIIKKTKKDNPIILITTQVIEAGIDIDMDIGYKEISLPDSEEQFMGRINRSCLKKDCVVYFFNKTKPETIYKGDCRVNYSINNENILKILKK
;
A
#
# COMPACT_ATOMS: atom_id res chain seq x y z
N SER A 1 -13.20 19.61 -3.81
CA SER A 1 -12.22 19.96 -4.81
C SER A 1 -12.00 18.82 -5.79
N ASN A 2 -11.82 19.14 -7.05
CA ASN A 2 -11.62 18.16 -8.12
C ASN A 2 -10.17 17.66 -8.19
N ARG A 3 -9.38 17.91 -7.17
CA ARG A 3 -7.98 17.54 -7.15
C ARG A 3 -7.76 16.02 -7.17
N VAL A 4 -8.58 15.30 -6.42
CA VAL A 4 -8.48 13.86 -6.26
C VAL A 4 -9.87 13.26 -6.22
N LYS A 5 -10.08 12.19 -6.97
CA LYS A 5 -11.32 11.40 -6.90
C LYS A 5 -11.25 10.44 -5.73
N ILE A 6 -12.33 10.31 -4.97
CA ILE A 6 -12.45 9.30 -3.92
C ILE A 6 -13.24 8.12 -4.50
N ASP A 7 -12.66 6.93 -4.40
CA ASP A 7 -13.29 5.70 -4.86
C ASP A 7 -13.55 4.78 -3.65
N THR A 8 -14.82 4.49 -3.40
CA THR A 8 -15.25 3.69 -2.26
C THR A 8 -15.52 2.23 -2.61
N SER A 9 -15.17 1.79 -3.82
CA SER A 9 -15.47 0.44 -4.28
C SER A 9 -14.87 -0.67 -3.44
N LEU A 10 -13.70 -0.44 -2.82
CA LEU A 10 -13.07 -1.42 -1.94
C LEU A 10 -13.74 -1.52 -0.58
N MET A 11 -14.59 -0.56 -0.23
CA MET A 11 -15.32 -0.55 1.04
C MET A 11 -16.45 -1.61 1.08
N LYS A 12 -16.77 -2.22 -0.05
CA LYS A 12 -17.71 -3.36 -0.08
C LYS A 12 -17.22 -4.57 0.71
N TYR A 13 -15.91 -4.64 0.97
CA TYR A 13 -15.32 -5.68 1.81
C TYR A 13 -15.22 -5.17 3.24
N ASP A 14 -15.81 -5.89 4.20
CA ASP A 14 -15.64 -5.57 5.63
C ASP A 14 -14.20 -5.80 6.08
N ASP A 15 -13.51 -6.75 5.44
CA ASP A 15 -12.12 -7.10 5.70
C ASP A 15 -11.49 -7.57 4.39
N ILE A 16 -10.95 -6.64 3.62
CA ILE A 16 -10.32 -6.99 2.34
C ILE A 16 -9.10 -7.86 2.56
N SER A 17 -8.92 -8.89 1.75
CA SER A 17 -7.70 -9.68 1.81
C SER A 17 -6.52 -8.88 1.29
N LEU A 18 -5.36 -9.05 1.92
CA LEU A 18 -4.15 -8.37 1.46
C LEU A 18 -3.74 -8.81 0.06
N TYR A 19 -4.03 -10.06 -0.30
CA TYR A 19 -3.79 -10.54 -1.65
C TYR A 19 -4.65 -9.79 -2.67
N ASN A 20 -5.94 -9.64 -2.41
CA ASN A 20 -6.84 -8.90 -3.28
C ASN A 20 -6.47 -7.42 -3.37
N LEU A 21 -6.06 -6.84 -2.24
CA LEU A 21 -5.57 -5.47 -2.22
C LEU A 21 -4.31 -5.33 -3.08
N ALA A 22 -3.36 -6.26 -2.95
CA ALA A 22 -2.14 -6.26 -3.74
C ALA A 22 -2.43 -6.36 -5.24
N GLU A 23 -3.35 -7.23 -5.64
CA GLU A 23 -3.75 -7.33 -7.04
C GLU A 23 -4.33 -6.02 -7.57
N HIS A 24 -5.16 -5.37 -6.77
CA HIS A 24 -5.75 -4.08 -7.14
C HIS A 24 -4.68 -3.00 -7.30
N VAL A 25 -3.74 -2.93 -6.36
CA VAL A 25 -2.61 -2.00 -6.42
C VAL A 25 -1.76 -2.25 -7.67
N LEU A 26 -1.46 -3.49 -7.98
CA LEU A 26 -0.60 -3.85 -9.11
C LEU A 26 -1.24 -3.56 -10.48
N LYS A 27 -2.55 -3.43 -10.56
CA LYS A 27 -3.20 -2.94 -11.79
C LYS A 27 -2.78 -1.52 -12.14
N ASN A 28 -2.32 -0.76 -11.17
CA ASN A 28 -1.88 0.62 -11.32
C ASN A 28 -0.34 0.74 -11.28
N LYS A 29 0.38 -0.33 -11.57
CA LYS A 29 1.85 -0.42 -11.42
C LYS A 29 2.65 0.63 -12.17
N ASN A 30 2.05 1.31 -13.14
CA ASN A 30 2.72 2.36 -13.91
C ASN A 30 2.56 3.76 -13.29
N LYS A 31 2.05 3.81 -12.08
CA LYS A 31 1.79 5.07 -11.36
C LYS A 31 2.59 5.11 -10.06
N LYS A 32 2.63 6.29 -9.46
CA LYS A 32 3.17 6.46 -8.11
C LYS A 32 2.07 6.20 -7.10
N ILE A 33 2.23 5.17 -6.29
CA ILE A 33 1.18 4.66 -5.40
C ILE A 33 1.63 4.72 -3.95
N LEU A 34 0.78 5.28 -3.09
CA LEU A 34 0.97 5.27 -1.64
C LEU A 34 -0.07 4.35 -1.02
N VAL A 35 0.38 3.38 -0.23
CA VAL A 35 -0.50 2.47 0.51
C VAL A 35 -0.22 2.63 1.99
N GLU A 36 -1.22 3.03 2.76
CA GLU A 36 -1.05 3.30 4.18
C GLU A 36 -1.88 2.37 5.04
N PHE A 37 -1.22 1.77 6.02
CA PHE A 37 -1.81 0.90 7.02
C PHE A 37 -1.80 1.57 8.40
N ILE A 38 -2.72 1.17 9.26
CA ILE A 38 -2.78 1.66 10.65
C ILE A 38 -1.61 1.11 11.46
N THR A 39 -1.23 -0.16 11.23
CA THR A 39 -0.20 -0.84 12.02
C THR A 39 1.03 -1.21 11.18
N LYS A 40 2.18 -1.28 11.86
CA LYS A 40 3.41 -1.79 11.24
C LYS A 40 3.26 -3.21 10.73
N THR A 41 2.57 -4.05 11.49
CA THR A 41 2.31 -5.44 11.10
C THR A 41 1.52 -5.49 9.80
N GLY A 42 0.46 -4.70 9.67
CA GLY A 42 -0.31 -4.62 8.43
C GLY A 42 0.54 -4.20 7.23
N ALA A 43 1.33 -3.15 7.41
CA ALA A 43 2.23 -2.68 6.35
C ALA A 43 3.26 -3.74 5.95
N ARG A 44 3.87 -4.39 6.93
CA ARG A 44 4.87 -5.43 6.70
C ARG A 44 4.28 -6.63 5.97
N ASP A 45 3.13 -7.10 6.42
CA ASP A 45 2.48 -8.25 5.81
C ASP A 45 2.08 -7.96 4.35
N PHE A 46 1.57 -6.77 4.11
CA PHE A 46 1.25 -6.36 2.74
C PHE A 46 2.50 -6.27 1.87
N TYR A 47 3.58 -5.69 2.40
CA TYR A 47 4.86 -5.64 1.68
C TYR A 47 5.32 -7.03 1.27
N ASN A 48 5.29 -7.99 2.20
CA ASN A 48 5.71 -9.36 1.93
C ASN A 48 4.84 -10.02 0.85
N ILE A 49 3.53 -9.81 0.89
CA ILE A 49 2.61 -10.39 -0.08
C ILE A 49 2.82 -9.79 -1.47
N ILE A 50 2.88 -8.48 -1.59
CA ILE A 50 3.03 -7.84 -2.90
C ILE A 50 4.40 -8.13 -3.50
N LYS A 51 5.45 -8.20 -2.67
CA LYS A 51 6.79 -8.59 -3.13
C LYS A 51 6.81 -10.03 -3.65
N GLU A 52 6.14 -10.94 -2.97
CA GLU A 52 6.02 -12.31 -3.42
C GLU A 52 5.34 -12.41 -4.78
N ILE A 53 4.24 -11.69 -4.97
CA ILE A 53 3.54 -11.65 -6.26
C ILE A 53 4.46 -11.13 -7.37
N VAL A 54 5.16 -10.04 -7.10
CA VAL A 54 6.06 -9.41 -8.07
C VAL A 54 7.23 -10.34 -8.40
N ASP A 55 7.83 -10.98 -7.40
CA ASP A 55 8.97 -11.87 -7.58
C ASP A 55 8.60 -13.14 -8.36
N GLU A 56 7.37 -13.62 -8.21
CA GLU A 56 6.85 -14.76 -8.96
C GLU A 56 6.49 -14.42 -10.42
N ASN A 57 6.34 -13.13 -10.73
CA ASN A 57 5.90 -12.64 -12.04
C ASN A 57 6.84 -11.54 -12.57
N LYS A 58 8.14 -11.79 -12.55
CA LYS A 58 9.17 -10.79 -12.87
C LYS A 58 9.02 -10.17 -14.25
N GLU A 59 8.56 -10.95 -15.22
CA GLU A 59 8.35 -10.43 -16.58
C GLU A 59 7.34 -9.29 -16.63
N ASP A 60 6.26 -9.41 -15.84
CA ASP A 60 5.21 -8.43 -15.81
C ASP A 60 5.53 -7.20 -14.94
N TYR A 61 6.42 -7.38 -13.95
CA TYR A 61 6.67 -6.36 -12.92
C TYR A 61 8.13 -5.93 -12.82
N LYS A 62 8.94 -6.18 -13.81
CA LYS A 62 10.39 -5.92 -13.77
C LYS A 62 10.79 -4.48 -13.50
N SER A 63 9.92 -3.53 -13.81
CA SER A 63 10.16 -2.10 -13.58
C SER A 63 9.41 -1.54 -12.38
N THR A 64 8.84 -2.42 -11.55
CA THR A 64 8.05 -2.01 -10.39
C THR A 64 8.94 -1.94 -9.15
N ASP A 65 9.13 -0.74 -8.62
CA ASP A 65 9.86 -0.51 -7.37
C ASP A 65 8.89 -0.49 -6.21
N ILE A 66 9.17 -1.26 -5.18
CA ILE A 66 8.33 -1.39 -3.99
C ILE A 66 9.18 -1.13 -2.76
N TYR A 67 8.75 -0.18 -1.92
CA TYR A 67 9.42 0.17 -0.68
C TYR A 67 8.45 0.18 0.47
N GLU A 68 8.95 -0.19 1.64
CA GLU A 68 8.22 -0.07 2.90
C GLU A 68 8.92 0.97 3.76
N LEU A 69 8.14 1.82 4.41
CA LEU A 69 8.65 2.86 5.30
C LEU A 69 7.78 2.91 6.56
N SER A 70 8.42 2.80 7.72
CA SER A 70 7.74 2.88 9.00
C SER A 70 8.38 3.93 9.91
N GLY A 71 7.74 4.21 11.05
CA GLY A 71 8.28 5.13 12.03
C GLY A 71 9.60 4.69 12.66
N ASP A 72 9.94 3.40 12.55
CA ASP A 72 11.19 2.85 13.09
C ASP A 72 12.39 3.08 12.17
N ASP A 73 12.16 3.45 10.92
CA ASP A 73 13.24 3.68 9.97
C ASP A 73 14.04 4.92 10.34
N CYS A 74 15.34 4.83 10.19
CA CYS A 74 16.21 5.98 10.46
C CYS A 74 16.00 7.08 9.43
N SER A 75 16.39 8.30 9.78
CA SER A 75 16.15 9.46 8.93
C SER A 75 16.86 9.38 7.58
N LEU A 76 17.99 8.69 7.49
CA LEU A 76 18.70 8.51 6.21
C LEU A 76 17.92 7.61 5.26
N VAL A 77 17.40 6.47 5.76
CA VAL A 77 16.58 5.55 4.98
C VAL A 77 15.33 6.28 4.49
N ARG A 78 14.67 7.01 5.39
CA ARG A 78 13.48 7.80 5.07
C ARG A 78 13.74 8.80 3.96
N LYS A 79 14.83 9.59 4.09
CA LYS A 79 15.20 10.58 3.08
C LYS A 79 15.48 9.95 1.72
N ASN A 80 16.16 8.80 1.71
CA ASN A 80 16.48 8.11 0.47
C ASN A 80 15.21 7.60 -0.25
N ILE A 81 14.27 7.06 0.50
CA ILE A 81 13.00 6.57 -0.07
C ILE A 81 12.18 7.76 -0.61
N ILE A 82 12.09 8.85 0.15
CA ILE A 82 11.38 10.05 -0.29
C ILE A 82 11.98 10.61 -1.58
N LYS A 83 13.31 10.63 -1.68
CA LYS A 83 14.02 11.01 -2.92
C LYS A 83 13.59 10.16 -4.11
N LYS A 84 13.43 8.84 -3.90
CA LYS A 84 12.99 7.93 -4.96
C LYS A 84 11.58 8.25 -5.44
N THR A 85 10.70 8.71 -4.57
CA THR A 85 9.34 9.10 -4.96
C THR A 85 9.31 10.35 -5.85
N LYS A 86 10.36 11.16 -5.81
CA LYS A 86 10.45 12.41 -6.60
C LYS A 86 10.99 12.20 -8.00
N LYS A 87 11.53 11.03 -8.30
CA LYS A 87 11.97 10.68 -9.64
C LYS A 87 10.75 10.40 -10.51
N ASP A 88 10.92 10.54 -11.82
CA ASP A 88 9.84 10.31 -12.78
C ASP A 88 9.71 8.81 -13.12
N ASN A 89 9.55 7.99 -12.09
CA ASN A 89 9.41 6.54 -12.20
C ASN A 89 8.22 6.04 -11.39
N PRO A 90 7.53 4.98 -11.84
CA PRO A 90 6.52 4.33 -11.02
C PRO A 90 7.14 3.80 -9.73
N ILE A 91 6.40 3.88 -8.65
CA ILE A 91 6.84 3.41 -7.34
C ILE A 91 5.62 3.06 -6.49
N ILE A 92 5.75 2.02 -5.68
CA ILE A 92 4.77 1.66 -4.67
C ILE A 92 5.42 1.87 -3.31
N LEU A 93 4.88 2.79 -2.53
CA LEU A 93 5.36 3.09 -1.18
C LEU A 93 4.33 2.63 -0.18
N ILE A 94 4.73 1.71 0.69
CA ILE A 94 3.89 1.13 1.74
C ILE A 94 4.31 1.74 3.07
N THR A 95 3.38 2.32 3.79
CA THR A 95 3.68 3.09 5.01
C THR A 95 2.70 2.82 6.13
N THR A 96 3.03 3.37 7.30
CA THR A 96 2.12 3.46 8.44
C THR A 96 1.79 4.93 8.71
N GLN A 97 0.76 5.18 9.50
CA GLN A 97 0.32 6.54 9.85
C GLN A 97 1.40 7.37 10.55
N VAL A 98 2.27 6.71 11.30
CA VAL A 98 3.27 7.40 12.15
C VAL A 98 4.31 8.19 11.37
N ILE A 99 4.42 7.98 10.06
CA ILE A 99 5.39 8.70 9.24
C ILE A 99 4.79 9.89 8.49
N GLU A 100 3.51 10.18 8.68
CA GLU A 100 2.81 11.18 7.89
C GLU A 100 3.35 12.59 8.08
N ALA A 101 3.74 12.94 9.31
CA ALA A 101 4.17 14.29 9.61
C ALA A 101 5.47 14.64 8.91
N GLY A 102 5.46 15.75 8.15
CA GLY A 102 6.65 16.28 7.50
C GLY A 102 7.11 15.54 6.25
N ILE A 103 6.34 14.58 5.75
CA ILE A 103 6.67 13.89 4.51
C ILE A 103 6.21 14.70 3.31
N ASP A 104 7.16 15.05 2.44
CA ASP A 104 6.91 15.79 1.22
C ASP A 104 6.92 14.84 0.02
N ILE A 105 5.77 14.28 -0.31
CA ILE A 105 5.58 13.40 -1.47
C ILE A 105 4.35 13.82 -2.27
N ASP A 106 4.36 13.47 -3.55
CA ASP A 106 3.27 13.78 -4.48
C ASP A 106 2.96 12.54 -5.31
N MET A 107 1.96 11.80 -4.89
CA MET A 107 1.61 10.52 -5.47
C MET A 107 0.39 10.63 -6.39
N ASP A 108 0.23 9.64 -7.27
CA ASP A 108 -0.88 9.60 -8.22
C ASP A 108 -2.10 8.90 -7.64
N ILE A 109 -1.88 7.84 -6.89
CA ILE A 109 -2.93 6.97 -6.35
C ILE A 109 -2.63 6.68 -4.90
N GLY A 110 -3.67 6.72 -4.06
CA GLY A 110 -3.57 6.37 -2.67
C GLY A 110 -4.50 5.22 -2.29
N TYR A 111 -4.04 4.38 -1.38
CA TYR A 111 -4.82 3.34 -0.72
C TYR A 111 -4.67 3.54 0.77
N LYS A 112 -5.76 3.75 1.48
CA LYS A 112 -5.74 4.09 2.91
C LYS A 112 -6.65 3.15 3.69
N GLU A 113 -6.07 2.48 4.68
CA GLU A 113 -6.89 1.77 5.67
C GLU A 113 -7.71 2.77 6.47
N ILE A 114 -9.02 2.53 6.60
CA ILE A 114 -9.93 3.44 7.27
C ILE A 114 -9.53 3.63 8.73
N SER A 115 -9.43 4.87 9.13
CA SER A 115 -9.07 5.28 10.49
C SER A 115 -9.82 6.56 10.88
N LEU A 116 -9.22 7.38 11.72
CA LEU A 116 -9.82 8.65 12.15
C LEU A 116 -9.83 9.67 11.00
N PRO A 117 -10.86 10.54 10.92
CA PRO A 117 -11.01 11.52 9.83
C PRO A 117 -9.77 12.41 9.60
N ASP A 118 -9.10 12.83 10.66
CA ASP A 118 -7.92 13.70 10.55
C ASP A 118 -6.78 13.02 9.77
N SER A 119 -6.57 11.71 10.01
CA SER A 119 -5.58 10.93 9.26
C SER A 119 -5.93 10.83 7.79
N GLU A 120 -7.21 10.76 7.46
CA GLU A 120 -7.67 10.68 6.07
C GLU A 120 -7.37 11.97 5.32
N GLU A 121 -7.60 13.14 5.95
CA GLU A 121 -7.28 14.42 5.34
C GLU A 121 -5.78 14.58 5.10
N GLN A 122 -4.95 14.20 6.06
CA GLN A 122 -3.49 14.24 5.92
C GLN A 122 -3.03 13.34 4.78
N PHE A 123 -3.61 12.15 4.69
CA PHE A 123 -3.31 11.21 3.61
C PHE A 123 -3.67 11.81 2.26
N MET A 124 -4.87 12.36 2.13
CA MET A 124 -5.35 12.99 0.90
C MET A 124 -4.41 14.08 0.42
N GLY A 125 -3.78 14.80 1.34
CA GLY A 125 -2.83 15.86 1.02
C GLY A 125 -1.55 15.37 0.33
N ARG A 126 -1.28 14.07 0.30
CA ARG A 126 -0.10 13.49 -0.38
C ARG A 126 -0.41 12.98 -1.78
N ILE A 127 -1.66 13.00 -2.18
CA ILE A 127 -2.08 12.56 -3.50
C ILE A 127 -2.38 13.81 -4.33
N ASN A 128 -1.73 13.92 -5.49
CA ASN A 128 -1.81 15.09 -6.36
C ASN A 128 -1.55 16.40 -5.59
N ARG A 129 -0.52 16.40 -4.76
CA ARG A 129 -0.17 17.55 -3.92
C ARG A 129 0.11 18.81 -4.74
N SER A 130 0.71 18.65 -5.90
CA SER A 130 1.01 19.74 -6.82
C SER A 130 -0.25 20.32 -7.48
N CYS A 131 -1.36 19.58 -7.47
CA CYS A 131 -2.58 19.88 -8.22
C CYS A 131 -2.39 19.90 -9.73
N LEU A 132 -1.27 19.36 -10.23
CA LEU A 132 -0.92 19.35 -11.65
C LEU A 132 -1.20 18.00 -12.32
N LYS A 133 -1.46 16.96 -11.53
CA LYS A 133 -1.68 15.62 -12.05
C LYS A 133 -3.15 15.41 -12.41
N LYS A 134 -3.38 14.53 -13.39
CA LYS A 134 -4.74 14.13 -13.80
C LYS A 134 -5.01 12.70 -13.38
N ASP A 135 -6.30 12.38 -13.22
CA ASP A 135 -6.75 11.01 -12.91
C ASP A 135 -6.21 10.44 -11.61
N CYS A 136 -5.96 11.30 -10.63
CA CYS A 136 -5.56 10.88 -9.30
C CYS A 136 -6.75 10.38 -8.52
N VAL A 137 -6.56 9.27 -7.79
CA VAL A 137 -7.64 8.63 -7.03
C VAL A 137 -7.13 8.13 -5.69
N VAL A 138 -8.02 8.15 -4.68
CA VAL A 138 -7.79 7.54 -3.39
C VAL A 138 -8.86 6.48 -3.14
N TYR A 139 -8.39 5.28 -2.81
CA TYR A 139 -9.22 4.15 -2.40
C TYR A 139 -9.12 4.00 -0.88
N PHE A 140 -10.25 3.85 -0.23
CA PHE A 140 -10.29 3.49 1.19
C PHE A 140 -10.63 2.01 1.32
N PHE A 141 -10.06 1.34 2.30
CA PHE A 141 -10.32 -0.07 2.54
C PHE A 141 -10.39 -0.38 4.04
N ASN A 142 -11.10 -1.46 4.36
CA ASN A 142 -11.21 -1.96 5.72
C ASN A 142 -10.33 -3.19 5.92
N LYS A 143 -9.65 -3.23 7.06
CA LYS A 143 -8.85 -4.37 7.49
C LYS A 143 -9.06 -4.58 8.98
N THR A 144 -9.85 -5.59 9.35
CA THR A 144 -10.30 -5.77 10.74
C THR A 144 -9.70 -7.00 11.42
N LYS A 145 -9.13 -7.94 10.65
CA LYS A 145 -8.64 -9.21 11.20
C LYS A 145 -7.18 -9.43 10.87
N PRO A 146 -6.41 -9.96 11.83
CA PRO A 146 -5.08 -10.43 11.53
C PRO A 146 -5.16 -11.58 10.52
N GLU A 147 -4.11 -11.77 9.76
CA GLU A 147 -4.05 -12.79 8.74
C GLU A 147 -2.92 -13.77 9.03
N THR A 148 -3.08 -15.01 8.56
CA THR A 148 -2.11 -16.07 8.72
C THR A 148 -1.90 -16.77 7.41
N ILE A 149 -0.62 -16.93 7.02
CA ILE A 149 -0.23 -17.66 5.82
C ILE A 149 0.48 -18.95 6.24
N TYR A 150 0.21 -20.01 5.50
CA TYR A 150 0.97 -21.25 5.60
C TYR A 150 1.91 -21.36 4.42
N LYS A 151 3.17 -21.67 4.68
CA LYS A 151 4.16 -21.89 3.64
C LYS A 151 4.83 -23.24 3.90
N GLY A 152 4.54 -24.22 3.05
CA GLY A 152 4.92 -25.60 3.31
C GLY A 152 4.23 -26.08 4.59
N ASP A 153 4.99 -26.72 5.47
CA ASP A 153 4.48 -27.20 6.77
C ASP A 153 4.58 -26.15 7.88
N CYS A 154 5.09 -24.97 7.57
CA CYS A 154 5.30 -23.92 8.55
C CYS A 154 4.24 -22.85 8.46
N ARG A 155 3.67 -22.50 9.60
CA ARG A 155 2.77 -21.37 9.70
C ARG A 155 3.60 -20.09 9.79
N VAL A 156 3.38 -19.19 8.87
CA VAL A 156 4.01 -17.88 8.86
C VAL A 156 2.95 -16.86 9.26
N ASN A 157 3.25 -16.05 10.28
CA ASN A 157 2.33 -15.04 10.76
C ASN A 157 2.42 -13.80 9.87
N TYR A 158 1.47 -13.73 8.93
CA TYR A 158 1.15 -12.51 8.22
C TYR A 158 -0.26 -12.09 8.62
N SER A 159 -0.62 -10.85 8.42
CA SER A 159 -2.01 -10.41 8.61
C SER A 159 -2.84 -10.81 7.39
N ILE A 160 -3.29 -12.06 7.31
CA ILE A 160 -4.05 -12.60 6.18
C ILE A 160 -5.36 -13.19 6.67
N ASN A 161 -6.46 -12.95 5.94
CA ASN A 161 -7.75 -13.54 6.27
C ASN A 161 -7.83 -15.01 5.80
N ASN A 162 -8.86 -15.71 6.28
CA ASN A 162 -9.03 -17.13 6.03
C ASN A 162 -9.15 -17.50 4.54
N GLU A 163 -9.77 -16.66 3.73
CA GLU A 163 -9.90 -16.91 2.30
C GLU A 163 -8.55 -16.94 1.61
N ASN A 164 -7.66 -16.04 2.01
CA ASN A 164 -6.32 -15.99 1.46
C ASN A 164 -5.47 -17.16 1.91
N ILE A 165 -5.65 -17.62 3.14
CA ILE A 165 -4.97 -18.83 3.61
C ILE A 165 -5.29 -20.00 2.67
N LEU A 166 -6.56 -20.18 2.34
CA LEU A 166 -6.98 -21.25 1.43
C LEU A 166 -6.36 -21.13 0.05
N LYS A 167 -6.26 -19.91 -0.48
CA LYS A 167 -5.61 -19.67 -1.78
C LYS A 167 -4.12 -20.01 -1.73
N ILE A 168 -3.44 -19.67 -0.65
CA ILE A 168 -2.01 -19.90 -0.49
C ILE A 168 -1.72 -21.38 -0.27
N LEU A 169 -2.55 -22.06 0.51
CA LEU A 169 -2.41 -23.50 0.76
C LEU A 169 -2.64 -24.35 -0.48
N LYS A 170 -3.42 -23.86 -1.44
CA LYS A 170 -3.70 -24.57 -2.69
C LYS A 170 -2.59 -24.39 -3.74
N LYS A 171 -1.65 -23.56 -3.47
CA LYS A 171 -0.46 -23.42 -4.30
C LYS A 171 0.58 -24.43 -3.87
#